data_3d3694329b5088355b3085ebec2e179e
#
_entry.id   3d3694329b5088355b3085ebec2e179e
#
_cell.length_a   1.000
_cell.length_b   1.000
_cell.length_c   1.000
_cell.angle_alpha   90.00
_cell.angle_beta   90.00
_cell.angle_gamma   90.00
#
_symmetry.space_group_name_H-M   'P 1'
#
loop_
_entity.id
_entity.type
_entity.pdbx_description
1 polymer ?
#
loop_
_entity_poly.entity_id
_entity_poly.type
_entity_poly.pdbx_seq_one_letter_code
_entity_poly.pdbx_strand_id
1 'polypeptide(L)'
;IKMEEKKCMCGNEQKDEFLEELCNKYKQVKDNLIQMLNEVQEHYGYIPMNAQKELSQYLNIPMAEIYGVVTFYSRFTLKPKGKYHIAVCLGTACYVKGSQKIMDRLKERLKIEPGETTKDGLFSIEETRCVGACGLAPVFTVNGEVHGRATVQALDNVLNKIIKKS
;
A
#
# COMPACT_ATOMS: atom_id res chain seq x y z
N ILE A 1 6.74 -19.64 -39.10
CA ILE A 1 6.03 -18.36 -38.87
C ILE A 1 6.82 -17.69 -37.78
N LYS A 2 7.61 -16.66 -38.17
CA LYS A 2 8.40 -15.83 -37.23
C LYS A 2 7.40 -14.94 -36.46
N MET A 3 7.34 -15.14 -35.15
CA MET A 3 6.68 -14.20 -34.25
C MET A 3 7.59 -12.98 -34.12
N GLU A 4 7.16 -11.85 -34.69
CA GLU A 4 7.83 -10.58 -34.53
C GLU A 4 7.68 -10.13 -33.07
N GLU A 5 8.81 -9.95 -32.42
CA GLU A 5 8.89 -9.29 -31.11
C GLU A 5 8.36 -7.86 -31.26
N LYS A 6 7.14 -7.61 -30.78
CA LYS A 6 6.61 -6.26 -30.64
C LYS A 6 7.35 -5.54 -29.51
N LYS A 7 8.37 -4.78 -29.93
CA LYS A 7 9.08 -3.80 -29.12
C LYS A 7 8.06 -2.83 -28.51
N CYS A 8 8.10 -2.67 -27.19
CA CYS A 8 7.24 -1.75 -26.46
C CYS A 8 7.37 -0.33 -27.04
N MET A 9 6.33 0.17 -27.72
CA MET A 9 6.27 1.54 -28.23
C MET A 9 5.60 2.41 -27.17
N CYS A 10 6.36 2.78 -26.14
CA CYS A 10 5.94 3.80 -25.18
C CYS A 10 6.45 5.16 -25.63
N GLY A 11 5.51 6.08 -25.92
CA GLY A 11 5.81 7.48 -26.19
C GLY A 11 6.33 8.17 -24.93
N ASN A 12 7.46 8.78 -25.04
CA ASN A 12 8.10 9.86 -24.29
C ASN A 12 7.54 10.21 -22.89
N GLU A 13 7.63 9.27 -21.92
CA GLU A 13 7.70 9.51 -20.49
C GLU A 13 8.78 8.55 -19.97
N GLN A 14 9.61 9.01 -19.03
CA GLN A 14 10.80 8.30 -18.53
C GLN A 14 10.56 6.79 -18.46
N LYS A 15 11.22 6.06 -19.37
CA LYS A 15 11.14 4.59 -19.40
C LYS A 15 11.74 4.07 -18.12
N ASP A 16 10.94 3.38 -17.35
CA ASP A 16 11.37 2.79 -16.09
C ASP A 16 12.05 1.46 -16.42
N GLU A 17 13.38 1.40 -16.29
CA GLU A 17 14.19 0.20 -16.58
C GLU A 17 13.62 -1.04 -15.89
N PHE A 18 13.09 -0.87 -14.68
CA PHE A 18 12.46 -1.95 -13.93
C PHE A 18 11.22 -2.52 -14.63
N LEU A 19 10.37 -1.67 -15.20
CA LEU A 19 9.16 -2.13 -15.89
C LEU A 19 9.51 -2.82 -17.22
N GLU A 20 10.56 -2.38 -17.92
CA GLU A 20 11.06 -3.08 -19.11
C GLU A 20 11.63 -4.47 -18.74
N GLU A 21 12.42 -4.58 -17.68
CA GLU A 21 12.93 -5.87 -17.19
C GLU A 21 11.79 -6.80 -16.77
N LEU A 22 10.80 -6.26 -16.06
CA LEU A 22 9.61 -7.01 -15.65
C LEU A 22 8.85 -7.58 -16.85
N CYS A 23 8.61 -6.77 -17.87
CA CYS A 23 7.97 -7.18 -19.10
C CYS A 23 8.78 -8.26 -19.86
N ASN A 24 10.10 -8.16 -19.86
CA ASN A 24 10.98 -9.17 -20.49
C ASN A 24 11.01 -10.49 -19.71
N LYS A 25 10.88 -10.44 -18.38
CA LYS A 25 10.88 -11.62 -17.51
C LYS A 25 9.64 -12.48 -17.67
N TYR A 26 8.49 -11.86 -17.87
CA TYR A 26 7.21 -12.54 -17.97
C TYR A 26 6.76 -12.67 -19.44
N LYS A 27 6.18 -13.84 -19.76
CA LYS A 27 5.53 -14.01 -21.05
C LYS A 27 4.29 -13.12 -21.14
N GLN A 28 3.98 -12.67 -22.35
CA GLN A 28 2.81 -11.84 -22.65
C GLN A 28 1.50 -12.64 -22.52
N VAL A 29 1.18 -13.07 -21.29
CA VAL A 29 0.00 -13.86 -20.95
C VAL A 29 -0.73 -13.19 -19.79
N LYS A 30 -2.05 -13.11 -19.90
CA LYS A 30 -2.91 -12.48 -18.86
C LYS A 30 -2.75 -13.08 -17.47
N ASP A 31 -2.47 -14.38 -17.38
CA ASP A 31 -2.33 -15.10 -16.12
C ASP A 31 -1.16 -14.59 -15.27
N ASN A 32 -0.19 -13.89 -15.89
CA ASN A 32 0.95 -13.30 -15.19
C ASN A 32 0.65 -11.95 -14.54
N LEU A 33 -0.53 -11.35 -14.78
CA LEU A 33 -0.88 -10.02 -14.28
C LEU A 33 -0.67 -9.88 -12.77
N ILE A 34 -1.18 -10.83 -11.97
CA ILE A 34 -1.09 -10.77 -10.51
C ILE A 34 0.37 -10.85 -10.04
N GLN A 35 1.18 -11.68 -10.71
CA GLN A 35 2.60 -11.83 -10.37
C GLN A 35 3.38 -10.55 -10.70
N MET A 36 3.13 -9.96 -11.87
CA MET A 36 3.74 -8.69 -12.29
C MET A 36 3.33 -7.55 -11.34
N LEU A 37 2.05 -7.46 -10.96
CA LEU A 37 1.57 -6.47 -10.00
C LEU A 37 2.20 -6.64 -8.61
N ASN A 38 2.47 -7.89 -8.18
CA ASN A 38 3.20 -8.14 -6.93
C ASN A 38 4.62 -7.58 -6.98
N GLU A 39 5.36 -7.81 -8.05
CA GLU A 39 6.72 -7.27 -8.21
C GLU A 39 6.71 -5.74 -8.28
N VAL A 40 5.74 -5.15 -8.97
CA VAL A 40 5.54 -3.69 -8.99
C VAL A 40 5.27 -3.17 -7.57
N GLN A 41 4.38 -3.81 -6.83
CA GLN A 41 4.07 -3.45 -5.44
C GLN A 41 5.28 -3.56 -4.51
N GLU A 42 6.12 -4.59 -4.70
CA GLU A 42 7.34 -4.78 -3.90
C GLU A 42 8.41 -3.73 -4.23
N HIS A 43 8.53 -3.36 -5.49
CA HIS A 43 9.53 -2.38 -5.93
C HIS A 43 9.17 -0.94 -5.53
N TYR A 44 7.93 -0.50 -5.82
CA TYR A 44 7.50 0.88 -5.56
C TYR A 44 6.78 1.08 -4.21
N GLY A 45 6.38 -0.01 -3.56
CA GLY A 45 5.52 0.03 -2.37
C GLY A 45 4.03 0.31 -2.68
N TYR A 46 3.68 0.61 -3.92
CA TYR A 46 2.32 0.83 -4.43
C TYR A 46 2.28 0.57 -5.94
N ILE A 47 1.08 0.59 -6.54
CA ILE A 47 0.92 0.41 -8.00
C ILE A 47 0.70 1.77 -8.66
N PRO A 48 1.73 2.41 -9.23
CA PRO A 48 1.60 3.69 -9.89
C PRO A 48 0.81 3.57 -11.21
N MET A 49 0.21 4.68 -11.64
CA MET A 49 -0.62 4.72 -12.85
C MET A 49 0.19 4.42 -14.13
N ASN A 50 1.47 4.83 -14.19
CA ASN A 50 2.35 4.52 -15.32
C ASN A 50 2.58 3.01 -15.43
N ALA A 51 2.86 2.31 -14.33
CA ALA A 51 3.00 0.85 -14.34
C ALA A 51 1.73 0.15 -14.82
N GLN A 52 0.55 0.61 -14.38
CA GLN A 52 -0.72 0.06 -14.87
C GLN A 52 -0.87 0.25 -16.39
N LYS A 53 -0.50 1.42 -16.93
CA LYS A 53 -0.54 1.69 -18.38
C LYS A 53 0.41 0.77 -19.15
N GLU A 54 1.64 0.61 -18.70
CA GLU A 54 2.62 -0.26 -19.35
C GLU A 54 2.20 -1.72 -19.34
N LEU A 55 1.71 -2.22 -18.18
CA LEU A 55 1.18 -3.57 -18.08
C LEU A 55 -0.05 -3.79 -18.97
N SER A 56 -0.93 -2.78 -19.09
CA SER A 56 -2.09 -2.82 -19.99
C SER A 56 -1.66 -2.98 -21.45
N GLN A 57 -0.67 -2.21 -21.88
CA GLN A 57 -0.13 -2.29 -23.24
C GLN A 57 0.61 -3.60 -23.48
N TYR A 58 1.45 -4.01 -22.53
CA TYR A 58 2.24 -5.22 -22.65
C TYR A 58 1.38 -6.48 -22.71
N LEU A 59 0.43 -6.63 -21.80
CA LEU A 59 -0.47 -7.80 -21.72
C LEU A 59 -1.65 -7.69 -22.69
N ASN A 60 -1.83 -6.56 -23.37
CA ASN A 60 -2.97 -6.27 -24.25
C ASN A 60 -4.32 -6.48 -23.53
N ILE A 61 -4.46 -5.94 -22.32
CA ILE A 61 -5.69 -5.98 -21.52
C ILE A 61 -6.13 -4.55 -21.19
N PRO A 62 -7.45 -4.31 -21.05
CA PRO A 62 -7.96 -2.99 -20.69
C PRO A 62 -7.46 -2.51 -19.33
N MET A 63 -7.16 -1.23 -19.20
CA MET A 63 -6.83 -0.59 -17.90
C MET A 63 -7.87 -0.86 -16.83
N ALA A 64 -9.14 -0.92 -17.18
CA ALA A 64 -10.23 -1.22 -16.26
C ALA A 64 -10.11 -2.61 -15.61
N GLU A 65 -9.60 -3.60 -16.35
CA GLU A 65 -9.35 -4.95 -15.82
C GLU A 65 -8.21 -4.92 -14.81
N ILE A 66 -7.10 -4.24 -15.12
CA ILE A 66 -5.97 -4.06 -14.18
C ILE A 66 -6.43 -3.32 -12.92
N TYR A 67 -7.15 -2.22 -13.09
CA TYR A 67 -7.69 -1.45 -11.97
C TYR A 67 -8.64 -2.29 -11.10
N GLY A 68 -9.49 -3.11 -11.73
CA GLY A 68 -10.36 -4.06 -11.04
C GLY A 68 -9.58 -5.05 -10.17
N VAL A 69 -8.49 -5.63 -10.71
CA VAL A 69 -7.61 -6.54 -9.96
C VAL A 69 -6.93 -5.80 -8.80
N VAL A 70 -6.37 -4.63 -9.04
CA VAL A 70 -5.65 -3.84 -8.01
C VAL A 70 -6.58 -3.42 -6.87
N THR A 71 -7.83 -3.08 -7.15
CA THR A 71 -8.81 -2.68 -6.12
C THR A 71 -9.48 -3.87 -5.43
N PHE A 72 -9.54 -5.02 -6.08
CA PHE A 72 -10.11 -6.24 -5.50
C PHE A 72 -9.19 -6.87 -4.46
N TYR A 73 -7.90 -6.95 -4.73
CA TYR A 73 -6.94 -7.57 -3.81
C TYR A 73 -6.40 -6.56 -2.81
N SER A 74 -6.66 -6.76 -1.52
CA SER A 74 -6.19 -5.90 -0.40
C SER A 74 -4.67 -5.78 -0.27
N ARG A 75 -3.91 -6.69 -0.94
CA ARG A 75 -2.45 -6.61 -1.00
C ARG A 75 -1.96 -5.40 -1.79
N PHE A 76 -2.69 -4.98 -2.82
CA PHE A 76 -2.30 -3.89 -3.69
C PHE A 76 -2.78 -2.55 -3.17
N THR A 77 -1.97 -1.52 -3.37
CA THR A 77 -2.30 -0.14 -3.02
C THR A 77 -2.01 0.79 -4.17
N LEU A 78 -2.92 1.74 -4.42
CA LEU A 78 -2.80 2.75 -5.48
C LEU A 78 -2.07 4.02 -5.01
N LYS A 79 -1.97 4.21 -3.70
CA LYS A 79 -1.33 5.37 -3.08
C LYS A 79 0.00 4.95 -2.44
N PRO A 80 1.04 5.77 -2.53
CA PRO A 80 2.31 5.49 -1.85
C PRO A 80 2.09 5.42 -0.35
N LYS A 81 2.61 4.36 0.28
CA LYS A 81 2.64 4.25 1.74
C LYS A 81 3.81 5.06 2.29
N GLY A 82 3.60 5.70 3.43
CA GLY A 82 4.67 6.38 4.15
C GLY A 82 5.71 5.40 4.70
N LYS A 83 6.90 5.92 5.02
CA LYS A 83 7.99 5.16 5.65
C LYS A 83 7.52 4.39 6.90
N TYR A 84 6.58 4.99 7.65
CA TYR A 84 5.93 4.38 8.81
C TYR A 84 4.43 4.24 8.54
N HIS A 85 4.02 3.01 8.33
CA HIS A 85 2.62 2.67 8.11
C HIS A 85 1.97 2.28 9.44
N ILE A 86 0.99 3.08 9.87
CA ILE A 86 0.27 2.90 11.13
C ILE A 86 -1.14 2.41 10.83
N ALA A 87 -1.46 1.19 11.24
CA ALA A 87 -2.80 0.64 11.10
C ALA A 87 -3.47 0.48 12.47
N VAL A 88 -4.67 1.04 12.62
CA VAL A 88 -5.46 0.97 13.86
C VAL A 88 -6.56 -0.05 13.70
N CYS A 89 -6.62 -1.00 14.62
CA CYS A 89 -7.67 -2.02 14.62
C CYS A 89 -8.98 -1.42 15.13
N LEU A 90 -10.01 -1.40 14.28
CA LEU A 90 -11.38 -0.99 14.60
C LEU A 90 -12.35 -2.20 14.70
N GLY A 91 -11.82 -3.42 14.84
CA GLY A 91 -12.63 -4.60 15.15
C GLY A 91 -13.38 -4.43 16.47
N THR A 92 -14.50 -5.14 16.66
CA THR A 92 -15.44 -4.97 17.77
C THR A 92 -14.76 -4.88 19.13
N ALA A 93 -13.84 -5.79 19.45
CA ALA A 93 -13.15 -5.82 20.75
C ALA A 93 -12.27 -4.57 20.97
N CYS A 94 -11.59 -4.08 19.92
CA CYS A 94 -10.75 -2.89 19.96
C CYS A 94 -11.61 -1.63 20.02
N TYR A 95 -12.69 -1.58 19.24
CA TYR A 95 -13.61 -0.45 19.19
C TYR A 95 -14.25 -0.18 20.55
N VAL A 96 -14.81 -1.23 21.19
CA VAL A 96 -15.42 -1.12 22.53
C VAL A 96 -14.40 -0.65 23.59
N LYS A 97 -13.12 -1.02 23.43
CA LYS A 97 -12.05 -0.58 24.32
C LYS A 97 -11.42 0.77 23.94
N GLY A 98 -12.01 1.48 22.97
CA GLY A 98 -11.67 2.87 22.66
C GLY A 98 -10.61 3.08 21.59
N SER A 99 -10.42 2.13 20.65
CA SER A 99 -9.50 2.31 19.53
C SER A 99 -9.88 3.49 18.62
N GLN A 100 -11.16 3.88 18.58
CA GLN A 100 -11.60 5.08 17.86
C GLN A 100 -10.86 6.34 18.35
N LYS A 101 -10.66 6.51 19.65
CA LYS A 101 -9.92 7.64 20.23
C LYS A 101 -8.46 7.67 19.78
N ILE A 102 -7.86 6.49 19.52
CA ILE A 102 -6.50 6.37 18.98
C ILE A 102 -6.46 6.85 17.53
N MET A 103 -7.46 6.45 16.74
CA MET A 103 -7.59 6.90 15.34
C MET A 103 -7.82 8.41 15.26
N ASP A 104 -8.74 8.94 16.04
CA ASP A 104 -9.05 10.39 16.10
C ASP A 104 -7.80 11.20 16.48
N ARG A 105 -7.02 10.70 17.45
CA ARG A 105 -5.75 11.32 17.83
C ARG A 105 -4.71 11.30 16.71
N LEU A 106 -4.63 10.19 15.93
CA LEU A 106 -3.76 10.13 14.76
C LEU A 106 -4.14 11.17 13.70
N LYS A 107 -5.43 11.27 13.37
CA LYS A 107 -5.95 12.26 12.43
C LYS A 107 -5.62 13.69 12.86
N GLU A 108 -5.87 14.00 14.12
CA GLU A 108 -5.59 15.32 14.69
C GLU A 108 -4.09 15.68 14.60
N ARG A 109 -3.23 14.72 14.93
CA ARG A 109 -1.79 14.96 15.03
C ARG A 109 -1.08 14.98 13.68
N LEU A 110 -1.45 14.08 12.77
CA LEU A 110 -0.83 13.94 11.45
C LEU A 110 -1.55 14.77 10.38
N LYS A 111 -2.77 15.26 10.67
CA LYS A 111 -3.63 16.05 9.76
C LYS A 111 -3.88 15.34 8.43
N ILE A 112 -4.08 14.03 8.48
CA ILE A 112 -4.42 13.17 7.33
C ILE A 112 -5.58 12.26 7.70
N GLU A 113 -6.35 11.83 6.69
CA GLU A 113 -7.42 10.86 6.83
C GLU A 113 -6.92 9.41 6.62
N PRO A 114 -7.65 8.39 7.11
CA PRO A 114 -7.32 6.99 6.85
C PRO A 114 -7.20 6.70 5.35
N GLY A 115 -6.15 5.98 4.96
CA GLY A 115 -5.79 5.72 3.57
C GLY A 115 -4.96 6.84 2.93
N GLU A 116 -4.52 7.83 3.71
CA GLU A 116 -3.65 8.91 3.24
C GLU A 116 -2.24 8.81 3.83
N THR A 117 -1.32 9.50 3.16
CA THR A 117 0.07 9.63 3.57
C THR A 117 0.38 11.10 3.82
N THR A 118 1.16 11.40 4.84
CA THR A 118 1.62 12.77 5.13
C THR A 118 2.43 13.34 3.96
N LYS A 119 2.39 14.65 3.77
CA LYS A 119 3.07 15.34 2.65
C LYS A 119 4.57 15.13 2.61
N ASP A 120 5.17 14.86 3.77
CA ASP A 120 6.60 14.52 3.92
C ASP A 120 6.91 13.05 3.59
N GLY A 121 5.88 12.23 3.28
CA GLY A 121 6.03 10.80 3.00
C GLY A 121 6.41 9.96 4.22
N LEU A 122 6.38 10.53 5.43
CA LEU A 122 6.87 9.86 6.63
C LEU A 122 5.85 8.89 7.21
N PHE A 123 4.59 9.31 7.32
CA PHE A 123 3.52 8.51 7.92
C PHE A 123 2.38 8.25 6.95
N SER A 124 1.84 7.05 7.02
CA SER A 124 0.53 6.70 6.44
C SER A 124 -0.33 6.04 7.51
N ILE A 125 -1.64 6.33 7.51
CA ILE A 125 -2.59 5.75 8.44
C ILE A 125 -3.64 4.93 7.72
N GLU A 126 -4.01 3.81 8.33
CA GLU A 126 -5.01 2.89 7.78
C GLU A 126 -5.93 2.40 8.89
N GLU A 127 -7.21 2.22 8.55
CA GLU A 127 -8.17 1.50 9.39
C GLU A 127 -8.13 0.01 9.04
N THR A 128 -7.93 -0.84 10.04
CA THR A 128 -8.00 -2.29 9.83
C THR A 128 -9.13 -2.91 10.63
N ARG A 129 -9.84 -3.87 10.03
CA ARG A 129 -10.99 -4.54 10.65
C ARG A 129 -10.59 -5.42 11.81
N CYS A 130 -9.51 -6.21 11.65
CA CYS A 130 -9.01 -7.05 12.71
C CYS A 130 -7.59 -7.53 12.41
N VAL A 131 -6.68 -7.37 13.38
CA VAL A 131 -5.28 -7.87 13.29
C VAL A 131 -5.10 -9.21 14.02
N GLY A 132 -6.16 -9.81 14.55
CA GLY A 132 -6.10 -11.10 15.23
C GLY A 132 -5.62 -11.05 16.69
N ALA A 133 -5.27 -9.87 17.24
CA ALA A 133 -4.71 -9.71 18.59
C ALA A 133 -5.73 -9.21 19.63
N CYS A 134 -6.96 -9.73 19.60
CA CYS A 134 -8.08 -9.26 20.44
C CYS A 134 -7.81 -9.31 21.95
N GLY A 135 -6.98 -10.24 22.41
CA GLY A 135 -6.57 -10.33 23.82
C GLY A 135 -5.74 -9.14 24.30
N LEU A 136 -5.13 -8.42 23.36
CA LEU A 136 -4.33 -7.21 23.62
C LEU A 136 -5.07 -5.91 23.29
N ALA A 137 -6.36 -5.98 23.01
CA ALA A 137 -7.18 -4.82 22.63
C ALA A 137 -7.16 -3.69 23.67
N PRO A 138 -7.15 -2.40 23.25
CA PRO A 138 -7.11 -1.94 21.86
C PRO A 138 -5.71 -2.06 21.25
N VAL A 139 -5.63 -2.20 19.91
CA VAL A 139 -4.37 -2.50 19.19
C VAL A 139 -4.19 -1.55 18.01
N PHE A 140 -2.97 -1.08 17.83
CA PHE A 140 -2.50 -0.52 16.56
C PHE A 140 -1.19 -1.20 16.15
N THR A 141 -0.83 -1.11 14.89
CA THR A 141 0.44 -1.63 14.38
C THR A 141 1.26 -0.51 13.73
N VAL A 142 2.58 -0.64 13.78
CA VAL A 142 3.53 0.23 13.06
C VAL A 142 4.42 -0.66 12.22
N ASN A 143 4.34 -0.55 10.90
CA ASN A 143 5.05 -1.42 9.95
C ASN A 143 4.87 -2.94 10.26
N GLY A 144 3.67 -3.31 10.74
CA GLY A 144 3.36 -4.69 11.12
C GLY A 144 3.71 -5.06 12.57
N GLU A 145 4.51 -4.25 13.30
CA GLU A 145 4.77 -4.45 14.71
C GLU A 145 3.53 -4.11 15.55
N VAL A 146 3.08 -5.07 16.38
CA VAL A 146 1.84 -4.96 17.14
C VAL A 146 2.04 -4.24 18.46
N HIS A 147 1.31 -3.15 18.68
CA HIS A 147 1.23 -2.41 19.93
C HIS A 147 -0.13 -2.65 20.59
N GLY A 148 -0.13 -3.52 21.59
CA GLY A 148 -1.34 -3.87 22.36
C GLY A 148 -1.56 -3.00 23.60
N ARG A 149 -2.79 -3.06 24.16
CA ARG A 149 -3.25 -2.26 25.29
C ARG A 149 -2.98 -0.77 25.05
N ALA A 150 -3.24 -0.37 23.81
CA ALA A 150 -2.88 0.93 23.31
C ALA A 150 -3.67 2.04 24.00
N THR A 151 -2.95 3.07 24.40
CA THR A 151 -3.51 4.33 24.91
C THR A 151 -3.07 5.47 24.01
N VAL A 152 -3.76 6.59 24.08
CA VAL A 152 -3.38 7.81 23.37
C VAL A 152 -1.94 8.24 23.71
N GLN A 153 -1.55 8.12 24.98
CA GLN A 153 -0.19 8.42 25.45
C GLN A 153 0.85 7.44 24.86
N ALA A 154 0.52 6.15 24.80
CA ALA A 154 1.42 5.16 24.19
C ALA A 154 1.64 5.45 22.70
N LEU A 155 0.58 5.83 21.98
CA LEU A 155 0.66 6.26 20.60
C LEU A 155 1.57 7.50 20.44
N ASP A 156 1.31 8.55 21.25
CA ASP A 156 2.10 9.78 21.21
C ASP A 156 3.60 9.52 21.49
N ASN A 157 3.92 8.60 22.40
CA ASN A 157 5.29 8.20 22.67
C ASN A 157 5.95 7.52 21.47
N VAL A 158 5.23 6.63 20.79
CA VAL A 158 5.71 5.96 19.57
C VAL A 158 5.96 6.97 18.46
N LEU A 159 5.00 7.87 18.19
CA LEU A 159 5.14 8.93 17.20
C LEU A 159 6.34 9.85 17.50
N ASN A 160 6.52 10.26 18.77
CA ASN A 160 7.64 11.11 19.17
C ASN A 160 9.00 10.40 19.01
N LYS A 161 9.06 9.09 19.26
CA LYS A 161 10.30 8.31 19.03
C LYS A 161 10.65 8.24 17.54
N ILE A 162 9.63 8.10 16.68
CA ILE A 162 9.81 8.04 15.23
C ILE A 162 10.28 9.40 14.71
N ILE A 163 9.59 10.48 15.08
CA ILE A 163 9.93 11.85 14.65
C ILE A 163 11.35 12.28 15.10
N LYS A 164 11.80 11.81 16.28
CA LYS A 164 13.18 12.09 16.75
C LYS A 164 14.25 11.29 16.01
N LYS A 165 13.91 10.18 15.35
CA LYS A 165 14.83 9.34 14.59
C LYS A 165 14.87 9.68 13.09
N SER A 166 13.95 10.52 12.63
CA SER A 166 13.81 10.95 11.25
C SER A 166 14.43 12.31 11.00
#